data_b999ed52a28842ec4a951530c0dd1793
#
_entry.id   b999ed52a28842ec4a951530c0dd1793
#
_cell.length_a   1.000
_cell.length_b   1.000
_cell.length_c   1.000
_cell.angle_alpha   90.00
_cell.angle_beta   90.00
_cell.angle_gamma   90.00
#
_symmetry.space_group_name_H-M   'P 1'
#
loop_
_entity.id
_entity.type
_entity.pdbx_description
1 polymer ?
#
loop_
_entity_poly.entity_id
_entity_poly.type
_entity_poly.pdbx_seq_one_letter_code
_entity_poly.pdbx_strand_id
1 'polypeptide(L)'
;LVPSPDYPLWTACVNLAGGTAVHYLCDEQSEWYPDIDDIRSKITSNTKAIVIINPNNPTGALYPKEVLQQIVDIAREHQLIIFSDEIYDRLVMDGLQHISIASMAPDLFCVTFSGLSKSHMIAGYRIGWMILSGNKRIAKDYIEGLNMLANMRMCSNVPAQSVVQTALGGHQSVNDYIVPGGRVHDQRDLVYDMLNQI
;
A
#
# COMPACT_ATOMS: atom_id res chain seq x y z
N LEU A 1 0.34 11.41 8.02
CA LEU A 1 -0.62 10.52 8.67
C LEU A 1 -0.33 9.08 8.31
N VAL A 2 -0.50 8.14 9.23
CA VAL A 2 -0.24 6.70 9.08
C VAL A 2 -1.44 5.93 9.63
N PRO A 3 -1.88 4.81 9.04
CA PRO A 3 -3.03 4.07 9.57
C PRO A 3 -2.74 3.42 10.94
N SER A 4 -3.80 3.13 11.70
CA SER A 4 -3.73 2.32 12.91
C SER A 4 -4.94 1.37 12.96
N PRO A 5 -4.70 0.05 12.93
CA PRO A 5 -3.39 -0.64 12.92
C PRO A 5 -2.65 -0.51 11.59
N ASP A 6 -1.29 -0.60 11.64
CA ASP A 6 -0.44 -0.48 10.47
C ASP A 6 0.67 -1.56 10.42
N TYR A 7 1.40 -1.55 9.32
CA TYR A 7 2.69 -2.22 9.23
C TYR A 7 3.76 -1.30 9.86
N PRO A 8 4.39 -1.68 11.00
CA PRO A 8 5.21 -0.78 11.82
C PRO A 8 6.36 -0.08 11.11
N LEU A 9 6.79 -0.61 9.94
CA LEU A 9 7.85 -0.01 9.15
C LEU A 9 7.51 1.42 8.71
N TRP A 10 6.24 1.72 8.41
CA TRP A 10 5.83 3.07 8.01
C TRP A 10 6.06 4.09 9.12
N THR A 11 5.60 3.77 10.33
CA THR A 11 5.88 4.60 11.53
C THR A 11 7.39 4.76 11.76
N ALA A 12 8.14 3.66 11.66
CA ALA A 12 9.59 3.70 11.83
C ALA A 12 10.28 4.59 10.78
N CYS A 13 9.90 4.48 9.50
CA CYS A 13 10.48 5.29 8.43
C CYS A 13 10.19 6.79 8.61
N VAL A 14 8.96 7.15 9.01
CA VAL A 14 8.62 8.55 9.29
C VAL A 14 9.49 9.11 10.40
N ASN A 15 9.64 8.38 11.51
CA ASN A 15 10.44 8.82 12.66
C ASN A 15 11.93 8.90 12.33
N LEU A 16 12.48 7.93 11.59
CA LEU A 16 13.88 7.94 11.14
C LEU A 16 14.17 9.10 10.18
N ALA A 17 13.19 9.53 9.41
CA ALA A 17 13.30 10.70 8.54
C ALA A 17 13.16 12.04 9.30
N GLY A 18 13.00 12.01 10.63
CA GLY A 18 12.82 13.21 11.46
C GLY A 18 11.39 13.76 11.46
N GLY A 19 10.44 13.01 10.90
CA GLY A 19 9.02 13.35 10.94
C GLY A 19 8.34 12.87 12.22
N THR A 20 7.08 13.23 12.37
CA THR A 20 6.19 12.72 13.42
C THR A 20 5.09 11.90 12.77
N ALA A 21 5.04 10.60 13.11
CA ALA A 21 3.95 9.74 12.67
C ALA A 21 2.71 10.01 13.52
N VAL A 22 1.65 10.50 12.89
CA VAL A 22 0.33 10.70 13.52
C VAL A 22 -0.61 9.64 12.97
N HIS A 23 -1.14 8.78 13.86
CA HIS A 23 -1.96 7.65 13.45
C HIS A 23 -3.43 8.05 13.32
N TYR A 24 -4.05 7.71 12.18
CA TYR A 24 -5.49 7.75 12.02
C TYR A 24 -6.11 6.37 12.27
N LEU A 25 -7.33 6.35 12.75
CA LEU A 25 -8.05 5.12 13.09
C LEU A 25 -8.51 4.38 11.82
N CYS A 26 -8.29 3.06 11.79
CA CYS A 26 -9.05 2.14 10.96
C CYS A 26 -10.05 1.43 11.88
N ASP A 27 -11.34 1.70 11.71
CA ASP A 27 -12.37 1.32 12.66
C ASP A 27 -12.79 -0.15 12.47
N GLU A 28 -12.61 -0.96 13.51
CA GLU A 28 -13.02 -2.36 13.53
C GLU A 28 -14.52 -2.55 13.28
N GLN A 29 -15.34 -1.64 13.78
CA GLN A 29 -16.80 -1.71 13.59
C GLN A 29 -17.24 -1.32 12.18
N SER A 30 -16.33 -0.74 11.39
CA SER A 30 -16.51 -0.32 10.00
C SER A 30 -15.60 -1.11 9.08
N GLU A 31 -15.51 -2.43 9.24
CA GLU A 31 -14.70 -3.33 8.38
C GLU A 31 -13.22 -2.94 8.30
N TRP A 32 -12.70 -2.31 9.34
CA TRP A 32 -11.33 -1.79 9.40
C TRP A 32 -11.03 -0.73 8.33
N TYR A 33 -12.04 -0.03 7.85
CA TYR A 33 -11.83 1.08 6.94
C TYR A 33 -11.32 2.32 7.69
N PRO A 34 -10.53 3.17 7.00
CA PRO A 34 -10.09 4.45 7.55
C PRO A 34 -11.27 5.31 7.99
N ASP A 35 -11.23 5.78 9.23
CA ASP A 35 -12.17 6.77 9.74
C ASP A 35 -11.84 8.15 9.15
N ILE A 36 -12.70 8.62 8.27
CA ILE A 36 -12.51 9.86 7.51
C ILE A 36 -12.57 11.09 8.42
N ASP A 37 -13.43 11.08 9.44
CA ASP A 37 -13.54 12.19 10.39
C ASP A 37 -12.31 12.25 11.29
N ASP A 38 -11.80 11.10 11.71
CA ASP A 38 -10.56 11.02 12.46
C ASP A 38 -9.36 11.51 11.64
N ILE A 39 -9.26 11.12 10.35
CA ILE A 39 -8.24 11.64 9.42
C ILE A 39 -8.31 13.17 9.39
N ARG A 40 -9.50 13.75 9.15
CA ARG A 40 -9.68 15.20 9.05
C ARG A 40 -9.30 15.91 10.34
N SER A 41 -9.65 15.34 11.49
CA SER A 41 -9.36 15.91 12.80
C SER A 41 -7.86 16.02 13.12
N LYS A 42 -7.05 15.17 12.48
CA LYS A 42 -5.60 15.06 12.72
C LYS A 42 -4.75 15.85 11.72
N ILE A 43 -5.36 16.45 10.71
CA ILE A 43 -4.65 17.28 9.74
C ILE A 43 -4.31 18.64 10.35
N THR A 44 -3.09 19.06 10.16
CA THR A 44 -2.58 20.38 10.56
C THR A 44 -1.79 21.01 9.42
N SER A 45 -1.39 22.27 9.55
CA SER A 45 -0.49 22.94 8.59
C SER A 45 0.88 22.24 8.42
N ASN A 46 1.25 21.38 9.36
CA ASN A 46 2.48 20.59 9.31
C ASN A 46 2.31 19.22 8.65
N THR A 47 1.08 18.82 8.34
CA THR A 47 0.81 17.54 7.67
C THR A 47 1.31 17.60 6.23
N LYS A 48 2.18 16.66 5.83
CA LYS A 48 2.81 16.62 4.51
C LYS A 48 2.30 15.48 3.64
N ALA A 49 1.92 14.38 4.27
CA ALA A 49 1.56 13.17 3.54
C ALA A 49 0.56 12.33 4.30
N ILE A 50 -0.11 11.46 3.55
CA ILE A 50 -0.92 10.38 4.08
C ILE A 50 -0.42 9.05 3.53
N VAL A 51 -0.27 8.06 4.40
CA VAL A 51 0.07 6.68 4.05
C VAL A 51 -1.20 5.85 4.01
N ILE A 52 -1.34 5.02 2.98
CA ILE A 52 -2.42 4.06 2.80
C ILE A 52 -1.79 2.69 2.58
N ILE A 53 -2.31 1.68 3.25
CA ILE A 53 -1.94 0.29 3.03
C ILE A 53 -3.19 -0.43 2.55
N ASN A 54 -3.26 -0.77 1.26
CA ASN A 54 -4.48 -1.34 0.67
C ASN A 54 -4.15 -2.42 -0.38
N PRO A 55 -4.53 -3.67 -0.16
CA PRO A 55 -5.17 -4.24 1.06
C PRO A 55 -4.31 -4.06 2.31
N ASN A 56 -4.98 -3.87 3.46
CA ASN A 56 -4.31 -3.50 4.70
C ASN A 56 -3.56 -4.68 5.35
N ASN A 57 -2.41 -4.40 5.91
CA ASN A 57 -1.71 -5.24 6.85
C ASN A 57 -1.72 -4.53 8.22
N PRO A 58 -2.34 -5.09 9.29
CA PRO A 58 -2.63 -6.52 9.48
C PRO A 58 -4.08 -6.96 9.24
N THR A 59 -5.02 -6.07 8.98
CA THR A 59 -6.46 -6.37 9.06
C THR A 59 -6.99 -7.16 7.87
N GLY A 60 -6.31 -7.12 6.72
CA GLY A 60 -6.79 -7.69 5.47
C GLY A 60 -7.87 -6.87 4.77
N ALA A 61 -8.28 -5.73 5.32
CA ALA A 61 -9.31 -4.88 4.73
C ALA A 61 -8.91 -4.41 3.32
N LEU A 62 -9.85 -4.49 2.40
CA LEU A 62 -9.76 -3.92 1.06
C LEU A 62 -10.67 -2.69 1.00
N TYR A 63 -10.08 -1.52 0.87
CA TYR A 63 -10.83 -0.27 0.91
C TYR A 63 -11.67 -0.09 -0.35
N PRO A 64 -12.98 0.19 -0.21
CA PRO A 64 -13.87 0.45 -1.33
C PRO A 64 -13.54 1.78 -2.00
N LYS A 65 -14.00 1.91 -3.26
CA LYS A 65 -13.74 3.10 -4.08
C LYS A 65 -14.16 4.40 -3.41
N GLU A 66 -15.26 4.37 -2.69
CA GLU A 66 -15.85 5.51 -2.01
C GLU A 66 -14.94 6.03 -0.89
N VAL A 67 -14.35 5.13 -0.10
CA VAL A 67 -13.38 5.48 0.95
C VAL A 67 -12.09 6.04 0.32
N LEU A 68 -11.58 5.39 -0.73
CA LEU A 68 -10.41 5.88 -1.45
C LEU A 68 -10.65 7.27 -2.04
N GLN A 69 -11.84 7.53 -2.58
CA GLN A 69 -12.21 8.85 -3.12
C GLN A 69 -12.21 9.93 -2.04
N GLN A 70 -12.76 9.64 -0.86
CA GLN A 70 -12.74 10.59 0.27
C GLN A 70 -11.31 10.92 0.70
N ILE A 71 -10.42 9.93 0.72
CA ILE A 71 -9.00 10.16 1.03
C ILE A 71 -8.33 11.00 -0.06
N VAL A 72 -8.62 10.75 -1.33
CA VAL A 72 -8.12 11.58 -2.45
C VAL A 72 -8.60 13.01 -2.32
N ASP A 73 -9.86 13.23 -1.95
CA ASP A 73 -10.43 14.57 -1.80
C ASP A 73 -9.77 15.32 -0.64
N ILE A 74 -9.52 14.65 0.49
CA ILE A 74 -8.75 15.21 1.61
C ILE A 74 -7.32 15.55 1.19
N ALA A 75 -6.66 14.63 0.49
CA ALA A 75 -5.29 14.86 0.03
C ALA A 75 -5.22 16.05 -0.94
N ARG A 76 -6.24 16.25 -1.77
CA ARG A 76 -6.36 17.39 -2.68
C ARG A 76 -6.60 18.69 -1.94
N GLU A 77 -7.53 18.71 -0.98
CA GLU A 77 -7.86 19.87 -0.15
C GLU A 77 -6.64 20.39 0.61
N HIS A 78 -5.82 19.49 1.15
CA HIS A 78 -4.68 19.82 1.98
C HIS A 78 -3.31 19.68 1.28
N GLN A 79 -3.30 19.43 -0.03
CA GLN A 79 -2.11 19.28 -0.85
C GLN A 79 -1.12 18.23 -0.31
N LEU A 80 -1.65 17.09 0.15
CA LEU A 80 -0.85 16.01 0.72
C LEU A 80 -0.27 15.11 -0.38
N ILE A 81 0.92 14.58 -0.12
CA ILE A 81 1.47 13.46 -0.89
C ILE A 81 0.77 12.18 -0.44
N ILE A 82 0.38 11.34 -1.39
CA ILE A 82 -0.18 10.02 -1.09
C ILE A 82 0.94 8.98 -1.23
N PHE A 83 1.26 8.28 -0.13
CA PHE A 83 2.07 7.07 -0.15
C PHE A 83 1.15 5.87 -0.07
N SER A 84 1.13 5.02 -1.11
CA SER A 84 0.26 3.85 -1.20
C SER A 84 1.08 2.56 -1.20
N ASP A 85 0.93 1.77 -0.16
CA ASP A 85 1.49 0.42 -0.08
C ASP A 85 0.47 -0.57 -0.64
N GLU A 86 0.74 -1.05 -1.84
CA GLU A 86 -0.15 -1.95 -2.59
C GLU A 86 0.46 -3.35 -2.74
N ILE A 87 1.30 -3.76 -1.79
CA ILE A 87 2.02 -5.05 -1.86
C ILE A 87 1.09 -6.26 -1.94
N TYR A 88 -0.16 -6.13 -1.49
CA TYR A 88 -1.17 -7.18 -1.50
C TYR A 88 -2.21 -7.05 -2.64
N ASP A 89 -1.98 -6.18 -3.61
CA ASP A 89 -2.89 -5.86 -4.72
C ASP A 89 -3.45 -7.08 -5.47
N ARG A 90 -2.68 -8.18 -5.51
CA ARG A 90 -3.03 -9.44 -6.18
C ARG A 90 -3.54 -10.54 -5.23
N LEU A 91 -3.58 -10.29 -3.93
CA LEU A 91 -4.11 -11.22 -2.93
C LEU A 91 -5.53 -10.84 -2.51
N VAL A 92 -6.36 -10.52 -3.50
CA VAL A 92 -7.77 -10.16 -3.30
C VAL A 92 -8.64 -11.35 -3.66
N MET A 93 -9.56 -11.72 -2.77
CA MET A 93 -10.40 -12.90 -2.86
C MET A 93 -11.88 -12.51 -3.01
N ASP A 94 -12.76 -13.52 -3.08
CA ASP A 94 -14.21 -13.36 -3.04
C ASP A 94 -14.79 -12.49 -4.17
N GLY A 95 -14.13 -12.45 -5.33
CA GLY A 95 -14.57 -11.67 -6.49
C GLY A 95 -14.36 -10.16 -6.36
N LEU A 96 -13.74 -9.71 -5.27
CA LEU A 96 -13.39 -8.30 -5.08
C LEU A 96 -12.23 -7.89 -5.99
N GLN A 97 -12.05 -6.59 -6.19
CA GLN A 97 -10.99 -6.04 -7.02
C GLN A 97 -10.28 -4.90 -6.31
N HIS A 98 -8.95 -4.94 -6.35
CA HIS A 98 -8.11 -3.83 -5.90
C HIS A 98 -8.20 -2.65 -6.85
N ILE A 99 -8.27 -1.45 -6.29
CA ILE A 99 -8.17 -0.19 -7.03
C ILE A 99 -6.96 0.56 -6.50
N SER A 100 -6.00 0.83 -7.38
CA SER A 100 -4.88 1.69 -7.01
C SER A 100 -5.36 3.13 -6.83
N ILE A 101 -5.11 3.71 -5.65
CA ILE A 101 -5.53 5.09 -5.36
C ILE A 101 -4.89 6.11 -6.32
N ALA A 102 -3.70 5.81 -6.82
CA ALA A 102 -3.03 6.66 -7.80
C ALA A 102 -3.81 6.82 -9.10
N SER A 103 -4.63 5.82 -9.49
CA SER A 103 -5.49 5.90 -10.67
C SER A 103 -6.64 6.90 -10.50
N MET A 104 -7.01 7.22 -9.26
CA MET A 104 -8.08 8.14 -8.90
C MET A 104 -7.58 9.58 -8.65
N ALA A 105 -6.26 9.77 -8.57
CA ALA A 105 -5.61 11.04 -8.20
C ALA A 105 -4.57 11.50 -9.22
N PRO A 106 -4.89 11.65 -10.52
CA PRO A 106 -3.92 12.02 -11.55
C PRO A 106 -3.36 13.43 -11.39
N ASP A 107 -4.04 14.28 -10.64
CA ASP A 107 -3.69 15.66 -10.32
C ASP A 107 -2.79 15.79 -9.07
N LEU A 108 -2.74 14.78 -8.22
CA LEU A 108 -1.91 14.75 -7.01
C LEU A 108 -0.57 14.03 -7.28
N PHE A 109 0.38 14.21 -6.38
CA PHE A 109 1.60 13.41 -6.40
C PHE A 109 1.42 12.16 -5.55
N CYS A 110 1.52 11.00 -6.20
CA CYS A 110 1.37 9.71 -5.57
C CYS A 110 2.65 8.88 -5.69
N VAL A 111 2.99 8.16 -4.63
CA VAL A 111 4.10 7.23 -4.55
C VAL A 111 3.53 5.85 -4.21
N THR A 112 3.49 4.96 -5.20
CA THR A 112 2.93 3.61 -5.04
C THR A 112 4.04 2.59 -4.88
N PHE A 113 3.93 1.73 -3.88
CA PHE A 113 4.87 0.66 -3.58
C PHE A 113 4.23 -0.70 -3.84
N SER A 114 4.98 -1.59 -4.49
CA SER A 114 4.60 -2.98 -4.66
C SER A 114 5.84 -3.87 -4.87
N GLY A 115 5.66 -5.16 -5.10
CA GLY A 115 6.77 -6.08 -5.29
C GLY A 115 6.30 -7.52 -5.48
N LEU A 116 7.26 -8.43 -5.64
CA LEU A 116 6.98 -9.84 -5.87
C LEU A 116 6.86 -10.66 -4.59
N SER A 117 7.15 -10.07 -3.44
CA SER A 117 7.22 -10.78 -2.16
C SER A 117 5.94 -11.54 -1.82
N LYS A 118 4.78 -10.96 -2.12
CA LYS A 118 3.45 -11.49 -1.77
C LYS A 118 2.76 -12.09 -2.99
N SER A 119 2.63 -11.33 -4.07
CA SER A 119 1.95 -11.78 -5.29
C SER A 119 2.56 -13.02 -5.93
N HIS A 120 3.88 -13.21 -5.81
CA HIS A 120 4.60 -14.36 -6.35
C HIS A 120 5.22 -15.26 -5.27
N MET A 121 4.93 -14.97 -3.97
CA MET A 121 5.44 -15.74 -2.81
C MET A 121 6.96 -15.89 -2.76
N ILE A 122 7.70 -14.91 -3.29
CA ILE A 122 9.16 -14.92 -3.36
C ILE A 122 9.79 -13.82 -2.51
N ALA A 123 9.32 -13.67 -1.27
CA ALA A 123 9.82 -12.67 -0.35
C ALA A 123 11.34 -12.70 -0.16
N GLY A 124 11.96 -13.89 -0.29
CA GLY A 124 13.41 -14.07 -0.20
C GLY A 124 14.22 -13.44 -1.34
N TYR A 125 13.62 -13.18 -2.48
CA TYR A 125 14.27 -12.51 -3.62
C TYR A 125 14.54 -11.03 -3.37
N ARG A 126 13.89 -10.42 -2.38
CA ARG A 126 14.07 -9.01 -1.99
C ARG A 126 13.91 -8.04 -3.16
N ILE A 127 12.84 -8.20 -3.94
CA ILE A 127 12.55 -7.35 -5.09
C ILE A 127 11.22 -6.63 -4.91
N GLY A 128 11.23 -5.33 -5.10
CA GLY A 128 10.08 -4.45 -5.10
C GLY A 128 10.36 -3.21 -5.95
N TRP A 129 9.36 -2.41 -6.14
CA TRP A 129 9.42 -1.18 -6.91
C TRP A 129 8.59 -0.07 -6.28
N MET A 130 8.93 1.14 -6.69
CA MET A 130 8.22 2.36 -6.35
C MET A 130 7.85 3.06 -7.65
N ILE A 131 6.60 3.46 -7.78
CA ILE A 131 6.07 4.17 -8.95
C ILE A 131 5.69 5.59 -8.53
N LEU A 132 6.26 6.57 -9.20
CA LEU A 132 5.93 7.98 -9.02
C LEU A 132 4.92 8.39 -10.09
N SER A 133 3.75 8.85 -9.69
CA SER A 133 2.65 9.18 -10.61
C SER A 133 2.01 10.53 -10.28
N GLY A 134 1.12 10.98 -11.16
CA GLY A 134 0.38 12.22 -11.02
C GLY A 134 1.24 13.48 -11.27
N ASN A 135 1.01 14.54 -10.50
CA ASN A 135 1.66 15.82 -10.70
C ASN A 135 3.10 15.87 -10.16
N LYS A 136 4.05 15.39 -10.95
CA LYS A 136 5.48 15.36 -10.59
C LYS A 136 6.12 16.73 -10.47
N ARG A 137 5.47 17.78 -10.98
CA ARG A 137 6.06 19.15 -10.97
C ARG A 137 6.19 19.71 -9.56
N ILE A 138 5.26 19.34 -8.67
CA ILE A 138 5.27 19.82 -7.27
C ILE A 138 6.29 19.08 -6.40
N ALA A 139 6.85 17.97 -6.89
CA ALA A 139 7.74 17.10 -6.13
C ALA A 139 9.12 16.92 -6.79
N LYS A 140 9.60 17.92 -7.55
CA LYS A 140 10.88 17.85 -8.25
C LYS A 140 12.04 17.54 -7.32
N ASP A 141 12.14 18.29 -6.22
CA ASP A 141 13.24 18.15 -5.26
C ASP A 141 13.19 16.77 -4.55
N TYR A 142 11.99 16.29 -4.26
CA TYR A 142 11.80 14.95 -3.72
C TYR A 142 12.28 13.87 -4.71
N ILE A 143 11.93 14.00 -5.99
CA ILE A 143 12.34 13.08 -7.05
C ILE A 143 13.87 13.12 -7.24
N GLU A 144 14.47 14.32 -7.19
CA GLU A 144 15.91 14.47 -7.25
C GLU A 144 16.60 13.78 -6.06
N GLY A 145 16.09 13.98 -4.84
CA GLY A 145 16.59 13.31 -3.65
C GLY A 145 16.51 11.77 -3.76
N LEU A 146 15.41 11.25 -4.30
CA LEU A 146 15.28 9.80 -4.57
C LEU A 146 16.34 9.30 -5.55
N ASN A 147 16.58 10.05 -6.64
CA ASN A 147 17.62 9.68 -7.62
C ASN A 147 19.03 9.73 -7.00
N MET A 148 19.31 10.71 -6.14
CA MET A 148 20.56 10.76 -5.41
C MET A 148 20.75 9.54 -4.51
N LEU A 149 19.74 9.16 -3.74
CA LEU A 149 19.77 7.96 -2.89
C LEU A 149 19.92 6.67 -3.71
N ALA A 150 19.24 6.57 -4.86
CA ALA A 150 19.37 5.45 -5.77
C ALA A 150 20.81 5.34 -6.32
N ASN A 151 21.41 6.47 -6.70
CA ASN A 151 22.78 6.52 -7.17
C ASN A 151 23.79 6.14 -6.09
N MET A 152 23.56 6.54 -4.85
CA MET A 152 24.40 6.14 -3.69
C MET A 152 24.30 4.65 -3.41
N ARG A 153 23.10 4.06 -3.57
CA ARG A 153 22.87 2.62 -3.38
C ARG A 153 23.50 1.81 -4.52
N MET A 154 23.66 2.39 -5.71
CA MET A 154 24.20 1.78 -6.92
C MET A 154 23.36 0.58 -7.42
N CYS A 155 23.98 -0.60 -7.59
CA CYS A 155 23.30 -1.78 -8.11
C CYS A 155 22.41 -2.41 -7.04
N SER A 156 21.15 -2.61 -7.35
CA SER A 156 20.24 -3.47 -6.59
C SER A 156 20.52 -4.95 -6.92
N ASN A 157 19.74 -5.86 -6.34
CA ASN A 157 19.86 -7.30 -6.59
C ASN A 157 19.55 -7.63 -8.06
N VAL A 158 20.59 -7.68 -8.90
CA VAL A 158 20.46 -7.87 -10.34
C VAL A 158 19.77 -9.19 -10.72
N PRO A 159 20.11 -10.36 -10.11
CA PRO A 159 19.37 -11.59 -10.37
C PRO A 159 17.87 -11.47 -10.11
N ALA A 160 17.47 -10.82 -9.01
CA ALA A 160 16.06 -10.62 -8.70
C ALA A 160 15.38 -9.62 -9.65
N GLN A 161 16.08 -8.59 -10.10
CA GLN A 161 15.54 -7.66 -11.10
C GLN A 161 15.27 -8.35 -12.44
N SER A 162 16.12 -9.29 -12.87
CA SER A 162 15.97 -9.99 -14.16
C SER A 162 14.71 -10.84 -14.23
N VAL A 163 14.14 -11.26 -13.10
CA VAL A 163 12.90 -12.06 -13.08
C VAL A 163 11.63 -11.24 -13.13
N VAL A 164 11.70 -9.92 -12.87
CA VAL A 164 10.50 -9.05 -12.75
C VAL A 164 9.65 -9.10 -14.02
N GLN A 165 10.26 -8.95 -15.17
CA GLN A 165 9.54 -8.97 -16.46
C GLN A 165 8.83 -10.31 -16.69
N THR A 166 9.51 -11.41 -16.42
CA THR A 166 8.95 -12.76 -16.55
C THR A 166 7.82 -12.98 -15.53
N ALA A 167 8.02 -12.55 -14.29
CA ALA A 167 7.01 -12.68 -13.23
C ALA A 167 5.73 -11.90 -13.57
N LEU A 168 5.87 -10.66 -14.01
CA LEU A 168 4.72 -9.80 -14.31
C LEU A 168 4.03 -10.14 -15.63
N GLY A 169 4.78 -10.61 -16.64
CA GLY A 169 4.26 -10.96 -17.95
C GLY A 169 3.89 -12.43 -18.14
N GLY A 170 4.30 -13.29 -17.21
CA GLY A 170 4.05 -14.72 -17.28
C GLY A 170 2.74 -15.18 -16.64
N HIS A 171 2.64 -16.47 -16.38
CA HIS A 171 1.50 -17.05 -15.68
C HIS A 171 1.43 -16.51 -14.25
N GLN A 172 0.24 -16.06 -13.85
CA GLN A 172 -0.01 -15.49 -12.52
C GLN A 172 -0.56 -16.58 -11.57
N SER A 173 0.33 -17.43 -11.07
CA SER A 173 -0.05 -18.57 -10.21
C SER A 173 -0.79 -18.15 -8.93
N VAL A 174 -0.65 -16.90 -8.50
CA VAL A 174 -1.43 -16.37 -7.37
C VAL A 174 -2.93 -16.51 -7.60
N ASN A 175 -3.38 -16.40 -8.86
CA ASN A 175 -4.79 -16.54 -9.20
C ASN A 175 -5.34 -17.95 -8.92
N ASP A 176 -4.48 -18.97 -8.95
CA ASP A 176 -4.87 -20.36 -8.65
C ASP A 176 -4.97 -20.58 -7.14
N TYR A 177 -4.30 -19.75 -6.33
CA TYR A 177 -4.27 -19.92 -4.86
C TYR A 177 -5.36 -19.16 -4.12
N ILE A 178 -5.93 -18.12 -4.73
CA ILE A 178 -6.89 -17.20 -4.09
C ILE A 178 -8.36 -17.47 -4.46
N VAL A 179 -8.63 -18.53 -5.20
CA VAL A 179 -9.97 -18.96 -5.58
C VAL A 179 -10.40 -20.18 -4.76
N PRO A 180 -11.72 -20.49 -4.66
CA PRO A 180 -12.20 -21.69 -3.99
C PRO A 180 -11.48 -22.96 -4.50
N GLY A 181 -10.96 -23.78 -3.58
CA GLY A 181 -10.07 -24.91 -3.87
C GLY A 181 -8.59 -24.55 -3.97
N GLY A 182 -8.26 -23.29 -3.99
CA GLY A 182 -6.88 -22.81 -3.93
C GLY A 182 -6.34 -22.76 -2.51
N ARG A 183 -5.05 -23.04 -2.37
CA ARG A 183 -4.41 -23.22 -1.06
C ARG A 183 -4.61 -22.03 -0.11
N VAL A 184 -4.48 -20.80 -0.57
CA VAL A 184 -4.56 -19.61 0.30
C VAL A 184 -6.00 -19.36 0.70
N HIS A 185 -6.94 -19.50 -0.24
CA HIS A 185 -8.37 -19.38 -0.01
C HIS A 185 -8.85 -20.39 1.04
N ASP A 186 -8.58 -21.68 0.80
CA ASP A 186 -9.08 -22.75 1.69
C ASP A 186 -8.44 -22.69 3.09
N GLN A 187 -7.16 -22.26 3.18
CA GLN A 187 -6.52 -22.06 4.47
C GLN A 187 -7.11 -20.87 5.24
N ARG A 188 -7.49 -19.79 4.55
CA ARG A 188 -8.19 -18.65 5.17
C ARG A 188 -9.51 -19.10 5.78
N ASP A 189 -10.33 -19.80 4.99
CA ASP A 189 -11.64 -20.24 5.43
C ASP A 189 -11.55 -21.21 6.60
N LEU A 190 -10.62 -22.18 6.53
CA LEU A 190 -10.38 -23.11 7.62
C LEU A 190 -9.98 -22.38 8.92
N VAL A 191 -9.08 -21.42 8.84
CA VAL A 191 -8.62 -20.65 10.02
C VAL A 191 -9.76 -19.80 10.58
N TYR A 192 -10.53 -19.16 9.70
CA TYR A 192 -11.68 -18.36 10.10
C TYR A 192 -12.71 -19.22 10.87
N ASP A 193 -13.08 -20.37 10.31
CA ASP A 193 -14.03 -21.28 10.93
C ASP A 193 -13.53 -21.80 12.28
N MET A 194 -12.26 -22.20 12.37
CA MET A 194 -11.67 -22.70 13.60
C MET A 194 -11.60 -21.64 14.71
N LEU A 195 -11.22 -20.41 14.39
CA LEU A 195 -11.11 -19.33 15.38
C LEU A 195 -12.47 -18.86 15.89
N ASN A 196 -13.52 -18.94 15.08
CA ASN A 196 -14.88 -18.58 15.51
C ASN A 196 -15.58 -19.68 16.32
N GLN A 197 -14.94 -20.84 16.53
CA GLN A 197 -15.45 -21.92 17.38
C GLN A 197 -14.92 -21.88 18.83
N ILE A 198 -13.99 -20.97 19.11
CA ILE A 198 -13.37 -20.78 20.43
C ILE A 198 -14.10 -19.69 21.20
#